data_ebb6290f7febb6ded20e174be6dd9a8b
#
_entry.id   ebb6290f7febb6ded20e174be6dd9a8b
#
_cell.length_a   1.000
_cell.length_b   1.000
_cell.length_c   1.000
_cell.angle_alpha   90.00
_cell.angle_beta   90.00
_cell.angle_gamma   90.00
#
_symmetry.space_group_name_H-M   'P 1'
#
loop_
_entity.id
_entity.type
_entity.pdbx_description
1 polymer ?
#
loop_
_entity_poly.entity_id
_entity_poly.type
_entity_poly.pdbx_seq_one_letter_code
_entity_poly.pdbx_strand_id
1 'polypeptide(L)'
;LADPTAATAAEDTQRNAQGAAVLAGRPVVSVAHDADEQARNLVGWRQTYDQLAAGRFVGTLTEMPLDTMKVFRETTSHTLRQACEVRGDAYWFGIPVRGQGDMRIDAQWVDANAFALRPGNVEFELLTPAQFSIYGVVVRGDVLRHYAASVEHKDFDACVPHAPIVRASPVRIERLCALLARQLDVAREDVEGRHGGESDRASAGTRLASLAEAERCGSQADIQADIQAEVLAALFDACAGDGRDANPACGGGVEGDARVMAESGARRRWIVDQAREYVLAHRARAVGVPELCEQLLVSRRTLQYCFQDVLGMAPATYLRALRLNGARRDLCTQAGSVQDVAAAWGFWHLSQFSADYRRMFGMRPSEALRAS
;
A
#
# COMPACT_ATOMS: atom_id res chain seq x y z
N LEU A 1 8.92 -8.10 -41.96
CA LEU A 1 8.19 -6.92 -41.45
C LEU A 1 8.23 -7.04 -39.91
N ALA A 2 9.05 -6.21 -39.27
CA ALA A 2 9.18 -6.17 -37.81
C ALA A 2 7.97 -5.41 -37.24
N ASP A 3 7.43 -5.93 -36.14
CA ASP A 3 6.26 -5.41 -35.45
C ASP A 3 6.60 -4.06 -34.79
N PRO A 4 5.93 -2.94 -35.13
CA PRO A 4 6.24 -1.62 -34.57
C PRO A 4 5.87 -1.47 -33.09
N THR A 5 5.10 -2.39 -32.50
CA THR A 5 4.71 -2.36 -31.09
C THR A 5 5.82 -2.78 -30.13
N ALA A 6 6.80 -3.57 -30.58
CA ALA A 6 7.93 -3.99 -29.75
C ALA A 6 8.98 -2.88 -29.55
N ALA A 7 9.11 -1.97 -30.53
CA ALA A 7 10.07 -0.86 -30.46
C ALA A 7 9.62 0.22 -29.48
N THR A 8 8.33 0.56 -29.44
CA THR A 8 7.77 1.56 -28.50
C THR A 8 7.82 1.12 -27.04
N ALA A 9 7.61 -0.17 -26.77
CA ALA A 9 7.71 -0.70 -25.41
C ALA A 9 9.17 -0.69 -24.86
N ALA A 10 10.15 -0.88 -25.72
CA ALA A 10 11.56 -0.83 -25.37
C ALA A 10 12.04 0.62 -25.14
N GLU A 11 11.56 1.60 -25.91
CA GLU A 11 11.88 3.01 -25.76
C GLU A 11 11.24 3.61 -24.50
N ASP A 12 10.00 3.22 -24.16
CA ASP A 12 9.34 3.63 -22.92
C ASP A 12 10.00 3.03 -21.68
N THR A 13 10.48 1.78 -21.76
CA THR A 13 11.24 1.15 -20.68
C THR A 13 12.60 1.82 -20.47
N GLN A 14 13.25 2.24 -21.56
CA GLN A 14 14.55 2.90 -21.52
C GLN A 14 14.45 4.36 -21.06
N ARG A 15 13.38 5.09 -21.43
CA ARG A 15 13.06 6.43 -20.92
C ARG A 15 12.72 6.43 -19.43
N ASN A 16 11.94 5.44 -18.97
CA ASN A 16 11.64 5.25 -17.55
C ASN A 16 12.89 4.88 -16.74
N ALA A 17 13.79 4.06 -17.28
CA ALA A 17 15.04 3.70 -16.63
C ALA A 17 16.01 4.90 -16.54
N GLN A 18 16.08 5.77 -17.55
CA GLN A 18 16.90 6.98 -17.53
C GLN A 18 16.29 8.06 -16.62
N GLY A 19 14.97 8.21 -16.56
CA GLY A 19 14.29 9.09 -15.61
C GLY A 19 14.47 8.64 -14.14
N ALA A 20 14.49 7.35 -13.88
CA ALA A 20 14.72 6.79 -12.56
C ALA A 20 16.17 6.99 -12.06
N ALA A 21 17.15 6.92 -12.96
CA ALA A 21 18.56 7.12 -12.59
C ALA A 21 18.89 8.56 -12.18
N VAL A 22 18.15 9.56 -12.66
CA VAL A 22 18.33 10.98 -12.31
C VAL A 22 17.71 11.33 -10.96
N LEU A 23 16.76 10.53 -10.47
CA LEU A 23 16.01 10.76 -9.22
C LEU A 23 16.42 9.82 -8.09
N ALA A 24 17.35 8.89 -8.31
CA ALA A 24 17.80 7.94 -7.31
C ALA A 24 18.33 8.66 -6.05
N GLY A 25 17.74 8.35 -4.89
CA GLY A 25 18.11 8.93 -3.61
C GLY A 25 17.49 10.30 -3.28
N ARG A 26 16.55 10.81 -4.10
CA ARG A 26 15.75 11.98 -3.77
C ARG A 26 14.28 11.59 -3.59
N PRO A 27 13.64 12.01 -2.51
CA PRO A 27 12.21 11.81 -2.36
C PRO A 27 11.40 12.53 -3.43
N VAL A 28 10.42 11.82 -3.97
CA VAL A 28 9.43 12.33 -4.91
C VAL A 28 8.07 12.32 -4.24
N VAL A 29 7.33 13.41 -4.36
CA VAL A 29 5.98 13.53 -3.80
C VAL A 29 4.97 13.48 -4.93
N SER A 30 3.99 12.59 -4.81
CA SER A 30 2.81 12.54 -5.66
C SER A 30 1.55 12.73 -4.83
N VAL A 31 0.55 13.42 -5.39
CA VAL A 31 -0.74 13.66 -4.78
C VAL A 31 -1.81 13.02 -5.66
N ALA A 32 -2.69 12.26 -5.05
CA ALA A 32 -3.82 11.62 -5.71
C ALA A 32 -5.15 12.18 -5.19
N HIS A 33 -6.11 12.31 -6.09
CA HIS A 33 -7.46 12.79 -5.79
C HIS A 33 -8.51 11.69 -5.84
N ASP A 34 -8.08 10.47 -6.09
CA ASP A 34 -8.91 9.26 -5.93
C ASP A 34 -8.08 8.04 -5.51
N ALA A 35 -8.76 7.02 -5.00
CA ALA A 35 -8.10 5.84 -4.45
C ALA A 35 -7.40 4.98 -5.53
N ASP A 36 -7.94 4.92 -6.75
CA ASP A 36 -7.32 4.17 -7.85
C ASP A 36 -6.08 4.89 -8.40
N GLU A 37 -6.08 6.24 -8.41
CA GLU A 37 -4.90 7.04 -8.73
C GLU A 37 -3.81 6.81 -7.67
N GLN A 38 -4.17 6.83 -6.38
CA GLN A 38 -3.24 6.54 -5.29
C GLN A 38 -2.62 5.15 -5.44
N ALA A 39 -3.43 4.14 -5.78
CA ALA A 39 -2.95 2.79 -6.01
C ALA A 39 -1.94 2.70 -7.17
N ARG A 40 -2.11 3.48 -8.24
CA ARG A 40 -1.19 3.52 -9.38
C ARG A 40 0.13 4.22 -9.10
N ASN A 41 0.18 5.12 -8.12
CA ASN A 41 1.40 5.84 -7.78
C ASN A 41 2.50 4.93 -7.20
N LEU A 42 2.15 3.80 -6.58
CA LEU A 42 3.13 2.82 -6.07
C LEU A 42 3.59 1.88 -7.19
N VAL A 43 4.67 2.24 -7.86
CA VAL A 43 5.27 1.44 -8.94
C VAL A 43 5.91 0.16 -8.39
N GLY A 44 5.73 -0.97 -9.09
CA GLY A 44 6.23 -2.29 -8.68
C GLY A 44 5.24 -3.10 -7.85
N TRP A 45 4.01 -2.59 -7.68
CA TRP A 45 2.92 -3.28 -7.01
C TRP A 45 1.82 -3.69 -7.99
N ARG A 46 1.07 -4.73 -7.62
CA ARG A 46 -0.26 -5.01 -8.16
C ARG A 46 -1.25 -4.73 -7.04
N GLN A 47 -2.04 -3.67 -7.18
CA GLN A 47 -2.92 -3.26 -6.10
C GLN A 47 -4.19 -2.59 -6.58
N THR A 48 -5.22 -2.69 -5.74
CA THR A 48 -6.54 -2.08 -5.97
C THR A 48 -7.03 -1.51 -4.64
N TYR A 49 -7.46 -0.25 -4.65
CA TYR A 49 -7.96 0.44 -3.47
C TYR A 49 -9.46 0.67 -3.60
N ASP A 50 -10.22 0.23 -2.62
CA ASP A 50 -11.64 0.54 -2.46
C ASP A 50 -11.82 1.59 -1.37
N GLN A 51 -12.35 2.75 -1.72
CA GLN A 51 -12.76 3.75 -0.73
C GLN A 51 -14.00 3.26 0.01
N LEU A 52 -13.93 3.20 1.34
CA LEU A 52 -15.04 2.69 2.18
C LEU A 52 -15.81 3.80 2.90
N ALA A 53 -15.21 4.97 3.06
CA ALA A 53 -15.84 6.14 3.68
C ALA A 53 -16.24 7.17 2.63
N ALA A 54 -17.36 7.86 2.86
CA ALA A 54 -17.87 8.90 1.98
C ALA A 54 -17.03 10.18 2.07
N GLY A 55 -16.81 10.84 0.94
CA GLY A 55 -16.10 12.11 0.86
C GLY A 55 -15.10 12.16 -0.30
N ARG A 56 -14.56 13.34 -0.55
CA ARG A 56 -13.54 13.53 -1.57
C ARG A 56 -12.19 13.03 -1.05
N PHE A 57 -11.68 12.00 -1.70
CA PHE A 57 -10.39 11.40 -1.37
C PHE A 57 -9.23 12.35 -1.69
N VAL A 58 -8.24 12.35 -0.81
CA VAL A 58 -6.91 12.90 -1.06
C VAL A 58 -5.90 11.91 -0.50
N GLY A 59 -4.95 11.53 -1.32
CA GLY A 59 -3.80 10.72 -0.94
C GLY A 59 -2.50 11.41 -1.26
N THR A 60 -1.46 11.14 -0.51
CA THR A 60 -0.10 11.58 -0.82
C THR A 60 0.84 10.39 -0.70
N LEU A 61 1.77 10.30 -1.62
CA LEU A 61 2.88 9.36 -1.58
C LEU A 61 4.18 10.16 -1.65
N THR A 62 5.00 10.03 -0.62
CA THR A 62 6.39 10.49 -0.66
C THR A 62 7.26 9.25 -0.77
N GLU A 63 7.98 9.07 -1.87
CA GLU A 63 8.82 7.90 -2.06
C GLU A 63 10.27 8.28 -2.39
N MET A 64 11.20 7.52 -1.87
CA MET A 64 12.62 7.61 -2.15
C MET A 64 13.09 6.28 -2.75
N PRO A 65 13.27 6.22 -4.06
CA PRO A 65 13.84 5.05 -4.70
C PRO A 65 15.34 5.00 -4.43
N LEU A 66 15.81 3.87 -3.89
CA LEU A 66 17.20 3.53 -3.74
C LEU A 66 17.51 2.32 -4.64
N ASP A 67 18.78 2.03 -4.86
CA ASP A 67 19.19 1.01 -5.83
C ASP A 67 18.64 -0.40 -5.53
N THR A 68 18.63 -0.78 -4.26
CA THR A 68 18.21 -2.13 -3.81
C THR A 68 16.96 -2.14 -2.96
N MET A 69 16.42 -0.97 -2.63
CA MET A 69 15.22 -0.82 -1.83
C MET A 69 14.45 0.44 -2.20
N LYS A 70 13.22 0.52 -1.76
CA LYS A 70 12.37 1.70 -1.83
C LYS A 70 11.85 2.03 -0.45
N VAL A 71 11.99 3.28 -0.03
CA VAL A 71 11.39 3.81 1.19
C VAL A 71 10.29 4.77 0.81
N PHE A 72 9.12 4.66 1.42
CA PHE A 72 8.02 5.58 1.15
C PHE A 72 7.16 5.86 2.38
N ARG A 73 6.44 6.96 2.34
CA ARG A 73 5.33 7.27 3.24
C ARG A 73 4.08 7.48 2.42
N GLU A 74 3.08 6.68 2.65
CA GLU A 74 1.75 6.85 2.10
C GLU A 74 0.82 7.47 3.15
N THR A 75 0.05 8.50 2.77
CA THR A 75 -0.97 9.11 3.61
C THR A 75 -2.29 9.13 2.86
N THR A 76 -3.37 8.70 3.52
CA THR A 76 -4.70 8.62 2.94
C THR A 76 -5.75 9.27 3.83
N SER A 77 -6.64 10.06 3.22
CA SER A 77 -7.67 10.81 3.95
C SER A 77 -8.87 9.97 4.39
N HIS A 78 -9.13 8.85 3.72
CA HIS A 78 -10.33 8.03 3.93
C HIS A 78 -9.98 6.59 4.27
N THR A 79 -10.91 5.92 4.93
CA THR A 79 -10.84 4.47 5.16
C THR A 79 -10.77 3.75 3.83
N LEU A 80 -9.74 2.93 3.66
CA LEU A 80 -9.50 2.13 2.46
C LEU A 80 -9.44 0.64 2.79
N ARG A 81 -9.97 -0.15 1.86
CA ARG A 81 -9.61 -1.54 1.70
C ARG A 81 -8.64 -1.63 0.53
N GLN A 82 -7.50 -2.22 0.75
CA GLN A 82 -6.43 -2.31 -0.24
C GLN A 82 -6.13 -3.79 -0.48
N ALA A 83 -6.28 -4.26 -1.71
CA ALA A 83 -5.78 -5.56 -2.13
C ALA A 83 -4.42 -5.34 -2.78
N CYS A 84 -3.37 -5.93 -2.22
CA CYS A 84 -1.98 -5.62 -2.52
C CYS A 84 -1.16 -6.87 -2.82
N GLU A 85 -0.20 -6.73 -3.73
CA GLU A 85 0.84 -7.70 -4.00
C GLU A 85 2.11 -6.95 -4.43
N VAL A 86 3.21 -7.15 -3.73
CA VAL A 86 4.54 -6.69 -4.16
C VAL A 86 5.08 -7.64 -5.21
N ARG A 87 5.61 -7.13 -6.31
CA ARG A 87 6.15 -7.99 -7.38
C ARG A 87 7.60 -8.37 -7.13
N GLY A 88 7.96 -9.59 -7.55
CA GLY A 88 9.33 -10.08 -7.57
C GLY A 88 9.82 -10.65 -6.24
N ASP A 89 11.11 -10.99 -6.18
CA ASP A 89 11.78 -11.41 -4.96
C ASP A 89 12.11 -10.18 -4.11
N ALA A 90 11.14 -9.75 -3.32
CA ALA A 90 11.23 -8.60 -2.44
C ALA A 90 10.44 -8.85 -1.15
N TYR A 91 10.66 -8.02 -0.15
CA TYR A 91 9.91 -8.04 1.10
C TYR A 91 9.43 -6.63 1.39
N TRP A 92 8.16 -6.51 1.75
CA TRP A 92 7.58 -5.27 2.20
C TRP A 92 7.43 -5.25 3.72
N PHE A 93 7.88 -4.15 4.31
CA PHE A 93 7.69 -3.80 5.70
C PHE A 93 6.73 -2.61 5.76
N GLY A 94 5.58 -2.78 6.41
CA GLY A 94 4.56 -1.74 6.56
C GLY A 94 4.45 -1.28 8.00
N ILE A 95 4.98 -0.10 8.31
CA ILE A 95 5.10 0.44 9.67
C ILE A 95 4.08 1.57 9.84
N PRO A 96 2.99 1.38 10.63
CA PRO A 96 2.02 2.43 10.89
C PRO A 96 2.65 3.64 11.59
N VAL A 97 2.26 4.85 11.16
CA VAL A 97 2.60 6.06 11.91
C VAL A 97 1.77 6.12 13.18
N ARG A 98 2.43 6.32 14.32
CA ARG A 98 1.76 6.28 15.62
C ARG A 98 0.68 7.35 15.78
N GLY A 99 -0.37 7.01 16.54
CA GLY A 99 -1.44 7.94 16.93
C GLY A 99 -2.53 8.14 15.87
N GLN A 100 -2.51 7.38 14.78
CA GLN A 100 -3.47 7.54 13.66
C GLN A 100 -4.49 6.39 13.57
N GLY A 101 -4.62 5.58 14.59
CA GLY A 101 -5.47 4.39 14.62
C GLY A 101 -4.75 3.13 14.15
N ASP A 102 -5.39 1.99 14.38
CA ASP A 102 -4.83 0.69 14.05
C ASP A 102 -5.26 0.27 12.65
N MET A 103 -4.36 -0.32 11.91
CA MET A 103 -4.68 -0.97 10.64
C MET A 103 -4.90 -2.47 10.82
N ARG A 104 -5.44 -3.10 9.78
CA ARG A 104 -5.51 -4.57 9.72
C ARG A 104 -4.78 -5.07 8.49
N ILE A 105 -4.08 -6.18 8.65
CA ILE A 105 -3.54 -6.99 7.56
C ILE A 105 -4.17 -8.37 7.62
N ASP A 106 -4.80 -8.80 6.53
CA ASP A 106 -5.49 -10.11 6.48
C ASP A 106 -6.46 -10.32 7.65
N ALA A 107 -7.22 -9.27 7.99
CA ALA A 107 -8.15 -9.17 9.12
C ALA A 107 -7.50 -9.24 10.52
N GLN A 108 -6.16 -9.28 10.63
CA GLN A 108 -5.43 -9.23 11.89
C GLN A 108 -5.04 -7.79 12.22
N TRP A 109 -5.17 -7.40 13.47
CA TRP A 109 -4.82 -6.05 13.93
C TRP A 109 -3.30 -5.84 13.99
N VAL A 110 -2.86 -4.73 13.44
CA VAL A 110 -1.48 -4.21 13.58
C VAL A 110 -1.58 -3.00 14.49
N ASP A 111 -1.20 -3.20 15.73
CA ASP A 111 -1.20 -2.15 16.77
C ASP A 111 0.10 -1.33 16.76
N ALA A 112 0.19 -0.34 17.65
CA ALA A 112 1.33 0.58 17.74
C ALA A 112 2.68 -0.10 18.08
N ASN A 113 2.67 -1.38 18.49
CA ASN A 113 3.85 -2.17 18.84
C ASN A 113 4.13 -3.29 17.81
N ALA A 114 3.59 -3.13 16.60
CA ALA A 114 3.72 -4.10 15.54
C ALA A 114 3.85 -3.41 14.18
N PHE A 115 4.38 -4.14 13.22
CA PHE A 115 4.39 -3.76 11.82
C PHE A 115 4.09 -4.97 10.93
N ALA A 116 3.66 -4.72 9.71
CA ALA A 116 3.39 -5.76 8.73
C ALA A 116 4.67 -6.18 8.01
N LEU A 117 4.81 -7.47 7.71
CA LEU A 117 5.88 -8.01 6.86
C LEU A 117 5.28 -8.98 5.84
N ARG A 118 5.53 -8.75 4.55
CA ARG A 118 5.05 -9.61 3.47
C ARG A 118 6.14 -9.89 2.45
N PRO A 119 6.34 -11.15 2.06
CA PRO A 119 7.16 -11.47 0.90
C PRO A 119 6.46 -11.06 -0.39
N GLY A 120 7.24 -10.84 -1.42
CA GLY A 120 6.73 -10.58 -2.76
C GLY A 120 5.99 -11.77 -3.37
N ASN A 121 5.15 -11.49 -4.38
CA ASN A 121 4.29 -12.45 -5.07
C ASN A 121 3.27 -13.14 -4.14
N VAL A 122 2.98 -12.56 -2.99
CA VAL A 122 1.93 -12.99 -2.08
C VAL A 122 0.89 -11.90 -1.98
N GLU A 123 -0.36 -12.23 -2.30
CA GLU A 123 -1.48 -11.32 -2.14
C GLU A 123 -1.83 -11.15 -0.65
N PHE A 124 -2.15 -9.93 -0.26
CA PHE A 124 -2.62 -9.58 1.07
C PHE A 124 -3.60 -8.43 1.03
N GLU A 125 -4.36 -8.29 2.09
CA GLU A 125 -5.34 -7.22 2.23
C GLU A 125 -4.98 -6.30 3.38
N LEU A 126 -5.02 -4.99 3.13
CA LEU A 126 -4.97 -3.97 4.18
C LEU A 126 -6.33 -3.30 4.33
N LEU A 127 -6.70 -3.05 5.59
CA LEU A 127 -7.77 -2.15 5.95
C LEU A 127 -7.17 -1.02 6.78
N THR A 128 -7.15 0.18 6.22
CA THR A 128 -6.59 1.37 6.86
C THR A 128 -7.69 2.33 7.28
N PRO A 129 -7.63 2.94 8.47
CA PRO A 129 -8.62 3.93 8.92
C PRO A 129 -8.53 5.24 8.13
N ALA A 130 -9.44 6.17 8.38
CA ALA A 130 -9.34 7.52 7.84
C ALA A 130 -8.18 8.29 8.48
N GLN A 131 -7.60 9.24 7.73
CA GLN A 131 -6.45 10.07 8.16
C GLN A 131 -5.25 9.21 8.60
N PHE A 132 -4.92 8.22 7.78
CA PHE A 132 -3.89 7.25 8.09
C PHE A 132 -2.62 7.48 7.29
N SER A 133 -1.49 7.25 7.96
CA SER A 133 -0.18 7.25 7.31
C SER A 133 0.58 5.98 7.67
N ILE A 134 1.30 5.45 6.68
CA ILE A 134 2.14 4.27 6.83
C ILE A 134 3.50 4.53 6.17
N TYR A 135 4.57 4.15 6.83
CA TYR A 135 5.85 3.98 6.18
C TYR A 135 5.90 2.60 5.54
N GLY A 136 6.38 2.55 4.32
CA GLY A 136 6.67 1.31 3.62
C GLY A 136 8.15 1.23 3.26
N VAL A 137 8.74 0.08 3.51
CA VAL A 137 10.08 -0.25 3.01
C VAL A 137 9.96 -1.51 2.17
N VAL A 138 10.33 -1.44 0.91
CA VAL A 138 10.41 -2.60 0.02
C VAL A 138 11.88 -2.88 -0.25
N VAL A 139 12.35 -4.06 0.13
CA VAL A 139 13.75 -4.47 -0.01
C VAL A 139 13.83 -5.72 -0.87
N ARG A 140 14.80 -5.79 -1.77
CA ARG A 140 15.08 -7.00 -2.56
C ARG A 140 15.48 -8.15 -1.64
N GLY A 141 15.01 -9.36 -1.94
CA GLY A 141 15.26 -10.54 -1.11
C GLY A 141 16.72 -10.95 -1.04
N ASP A 142 17.46 -10.80 -2.16
CA ASP A 142 18.91 -11.08 -2.19
C ASP A 142 19.71 -10.16 -1.24
N VAL A 143 19.30 -8.88 -1.15
CA VAL A 143 19.92 -7.90 -0.25
C VAL A 143 19.66 -8.25 1.21
N LEU A 144 18.42 -8.60 1.56
CA LEU A 144 18.07 -9.03 2.92
C LEU A 144 18.84 -10.28 3.34
N ARG A 145 18.90 -11.30 2.46
CA ARG A 145 19.66 -12.53 2.71
C ARG A 145 21.15 -12.26 2.86
N HIS A 146 21.70 -11.40 2.00
CA HIS A 146 23.11 -11.02 2.09
C HIS A 146 23.42 -10.29 3.40
N TYR A 147 22.60 -9.29 3.76
CA TYR A 147 22.78 -8.54 5.01
C TYR A 147 22.66 -9.44 6.24
N ALA A 148 21.66 -10.31 6.29
CA ALA A 148 21.47 -11.27 7.37
C ALA A 148 22.69 -12.19 7.55
N ALA A 149 23.22 -12.71 6.44
CA ALA A 149 24.37 -13.62 6.48
C ALA A 149 25.68 -12.90 6.84
N SER A 150 25.93 -11.71 6.28
CA SER A 150 27.21 -10.99 6.38
C SER A 150 27.34 -10.18 7.66
N VAL A 151 26.23 -9.56 8.13
CA VAL A 151 26.22 -8.60 9.24
C VAL A 151 25.64 -9.23 10.49
N GLU A 152 24.47 -9.90 10.36
CA GLU A 152 23.76 -10.47 11.50
C GLU A 152 24.20 -11.92 11.81
N HIS A 153 24.95 -12.57 10.91
CA HIS A 153 25.37 -13.97 10.99
C HIS A 153 24.19 -14.95 11.19
N LYS A 154 23.07 -14.67 10.49
CA LYS A 154 21.82 -15.41 10.55
C LYS A 154 21.35 -15.83 9.17
N ASP A 155 20.59 -16.93 9.12
CA ASP A 155 19.81 -17.28 7.94
C ASP A 155 18.51 -16.47 7.94
N PHE A 156 18.35 -15.60 6.94
CA PHE A 156 17.17 -14.73 6.83
C PHE A 156 15.88 -15.54 6.69
N ASP A 157 15.87 -16.54 5.82
CA ASP A 157 14.67 -17.33 5.53
C ASP A 157 14.23 -18.17 6.74
N ALA A 158 15.17 -18.57 7.61
CA ALA A 158 14.88 -19.21 8.89
C ALA A 158 14.39 -18.24 9.97
N CYS A 159 14.71 -16.94 9.85
CA CYS A 159 14.38 -15.90 10.84
C CYS A 159 13.12 -15.11 10.48
N VAL A 160 12.70 -15.11 9.21
CA VAL A 160 11.51 -14.37 8.76
C VAL A 160 10.27 -14.98 9.41
N PRO A 161 9.48 -14.18 10.16
CA PRO A 161 8.23 -14.65 10.70
C PRO A 161 7.29 -15.12 9.58
N HIS A 162 6.72 -16.29 9.70
CA HIS A 162 5.68 -16.77 8.78
C HIS A 162 4.37 -15.99 8.97
N ALA A 163 4.21 -15.34 10.14
CA ALA A 163 3.08 -14.48 10.43
C ALA A 163 3.21 -13.12 9.71
N PRO A 164 2.08 -12.54 9.23
CA PRO A 164 2.09 -11.26 8.54
C PRO A 164 2.44 -10.07 9.43
N ILE A 165 2.54 -10.29 10.73
CA ILE A 165 2.72 -9.23 11.75
C ILE A 165 3.94 -9.57 12.59
N VAL A 166 4.85 -8.59 12.68
CA VAL A 166 6.04 -8.64 13.53
C VAL A 166 5.82 -7.71 14.73
N ARG A 167 5.98 -8.24 15.94
CA ARG A 167 5.94 -7.44 17.17
C ARG A 167 7.34 -6.97 17.53
N ALA A 168 7.46 -5.69 17.89
CA ALA A 168 8.72 -5.10 18.29
C ALA A 168 8.52 -4.19 19.51
N SER A 169 9.59 -3.90 20.23
CA SER A 169 9.50 -2.96 21.33
C SER A 169 9.14 -1.55 20.84
N PRO A 170 8.35 -0.79 21.62
CA PRO A 170 7.97 0.58 21.27
C PRO A 170 9.16 1.45 20.88
N VAL A 171 10.28 1.32 21.57
CA VAL A 171 11.49 2.11 21.36
C VAL A 171 12.13 1.81 19.99
N ARG A 172 12.14 0.53 19.56
CA ARG A 172 12.68 0.14 18.26
C ARG A 172 11.81 0.64 17.12
N ILE A 173 10.47 0.52 17.26
CA ILE A 173 9.53 1.09 16.27
C ILE A 173 9.67 2.60 16.17
N GLU A 174 9.80 3.31 17.31
CA GLU A 174 10.02 4.76 17.31
C GLU A 174 11.32 5.16 16.61
N ARG A 175 12.42 4.45 16.87
CA ARG A 175 13.69 4.70 16.17
C ARG A 175 13.58 4.47 14.68
N LEU A 176 12.93 3.38 14.26
CA LEU A 176 12.68 3.09 12.85
C LEU A 176 11.82 4.18 12.20
N CYS A 177 10.70 4.57 12.82
CA CYS A 177 9.85 5.65 12.33
C CYS A 177 10.61 6.98 12.22
N ALA A 178 11.41 7.34 13.23
CA ALA A 178 12.20 8.57 13.22
C ALA A 178 13.26 8.57 12.11
N LEU A 179 13.91 7.42 11.86
CA LEU A 179 14.84 7.24 10.75
C LEU A 179 14.14 7.44 9.41
N LEU A 180 13.03 6.73 9.18
CA LEU A 180 12.28 6.82 7.91
C LEU A 180 11.72 8.23 7.68
N ALA A 181 11.22 8.89 8.72
CA ALA A 181 10.79 10.29 8.64
C ALA A 181 11.93 11.20 8.20
N ARG A 182 13.10 11.11 8.87
CA ARG A 182 14.28 11.91 8.54
C ARG A 182 14.68 11.72 7.07
N GLN A 183 14.73 10.48 6.58
CA GLN A 183 15.12 10.20 5.20
C GLN A 183 14.12 10.77 4.17
N LEU A 184 12.83 10.79 4.48
CA LEU A 184 11.80 11.31 3.58
C LEU A 184 11.57 12.82 3.70
N ASP A 185 11.92 13.47 4.82
CA ASP A 185 11.71 14.90 5.07
C ASP A 185 12.92 15.78 4.67
N VAL A 186 14.15 15.25 4.66
CA VAL A 186 15.38 15.98 4.24
C VAL A 186 15.26 16.61 2.86
N ALA A 187 14.45 16.08 1.99
CA ALA A 187 14.25 16.64 0.65
C ALA A 187 13.23 17.78 0.57
N ARG A 188 12.49 18.10 1.60
CA ARG A 188 11.61 19.29 1.61
C ARG A 188 12.42 20.58 1.71
N GLU A 189 13.48 20.57 2.49
CA GLU A 189 14.33 21.74 2.70
C GLU A 189 15.18 22.09 1.46
N ASP A 190 15.63 21.09 0.69
CA ASP A 190 16.39 21.31 -0.55
C ASP A 190 15.58 21.89 -1.70
N VAL A 191 14.25 21.68 -1.72
CA VAL A 191 13.35 22.21 -2.77
C VAL A 191 12.97 23.67 -2.49
N GLU A 192 12.79 24.04 -1.23
CA GLU A 192 12.47 25.41 -0.83
C GLU A 192 13.70 26.36 -0.92
N GLY A 193 14.92 25.84 -0.74
CA GLY A 193 16.16 26.62 -0.80
C GLY A 193 16.62 27.04 -2.21
N ARG A 194 16.07 26.48 -3.30
CA ARG A 194 16.51 26.74 -4.69
C ARG A 194 15.68 27.76 -5.47
N HIS A 195 14.64 28.34 -4.92
CA HIS A 195 13.83 29.37 -5.61
C HIS A 195 14.33 30.81 -5.39
N GLY A 196 15.50 31.00 -4.80
CA GLY A 196 16.10 32.32 -4.57
C GLY A 196 17.50 32.42 -5.10
N GLY A 197 17.71 32.54 -6.42
CA GLY A 197 19.04 32.87 -6.93
C GLY A 197 19.31 32.45 -8.35
N GLU A 198 18.65 33.08 -9.30
CA GLU A 198 19.06 33.01 -10.70
C GLU A 198 19.49 34.37 -11.17
N SER A 199 20.81 34.59 -11.24
CA SER A 199 21.43 35.59 -12.10
C SER A 199 22.90 35.25 -12.33
N ASP A 200 23.25 35.18 -13.61
CA ASP A 200 24.57 35.26 -14.24
C ASP A 200 25.64 34.21 -13.93
N ARG A 201 25.90 33.36 -14.91
CA ARG A 201 27.16 33.29 -15.68
C ARG A 201 27.20 32.13 -16.67
N ALA A 202 27.04 32.46 -17.93
CA ALA A 202 27.33 31.56 -19.04
C ALA A 202 28.85 31.51 -19.29
N SER A 203 29.28 30.33 -19.80
CA SER A 203 30.55 30.05 -20.48
C SER A 203 31.80 29.92 -19.62
N ALA A 204 32.11 28.66 -19.28
CA ALA A 204 33.45 28.01 -19.39
C ALA A 204 33.41 26.64 -18.69
N GLY A 205 33.37 25.55 -19.41
CA GLY A 205 33.74 24.34 -18.73
C GLY A 205 33.02 23.03 -19.03
N THR A 206 32.91 22.62 -20.27
CA THR A 206 32.38 21.26 -20.60
C THR A 206 33.25 20.11 -20.07
N ARG A 207 34.53 20.37 -19.76
CA ARG A 207 35.43 19.36 -19.16
C ARG A 207 35.43 19.34 -17.63
N LEU A 208 35.19 20.46 -16.97
CA LEU A 208 35.03 20.52 -15.52
C LEU A 208 33.66 20.03 -15.06
N ALA A 209 32.62 20.13 -15.91
CA ALA A 209 31.30 19.60 -15.64
C ALA A 209 31.30 18.05 -15.54
N SER A 210 32.05 17.36 -16.39
CA SER A 210 32.10 15.88 -16.37
C SER A 210 32.82 15.30 -15.14
N LEU A 211 33.88 15.98 -14.65
CA LEU A 211 34.57 15.55 -13.43
C LEU A 211 33.72 15.84 -12.18
N ALA A 212 33.10 17.02 -12.13
CA ALA A 212 32.20 17.38 -11.04
C ALA A 212 30.88 16.57 -11.05
N GLU A 213 30.46 16.05 -12.20
CA GLU A 213 29.36 15.09 -12.31
C GLU A 213 29.77 13.68 -11.85
N ALA A 214 30.98 13.23 -12.16
CA ALA A 214 31.53 11.95 -11.70
C ALA A 214 31.77 11.96 -10.17
N GLU A 215 32.31 13.05 -9.62
CA GLU A 215 32.48 13.22 -8.17
C GLU A 215 31.13 13.33 -7.44
N ARG A 216 30.14 14.02 -8.02
CA ARG A 216 28.78 14.08 -7.48
C ARG A 216 28.07 12.72 -7.57
N CYS A 217 28.30 11.95 -8.61
CA CYS A 217 27.75 10.60 -8.76
C CYS A 217 28.37 9.63 -7.76
N GLY A 218 29.69 9.69 -7.51
CA GLY A 218 30.36 8.90 -6.49
C GLY A 218 29.86 9.22 -5.08
N SER A 219 29.77 10.51 -4.73
CA SER A 219 29.25 10.92 -3.41
C SER A 219 27.76 10.61 -3.22
N GLN A 220 26.97 10.58 -4.28
CA GLN A 220 25.56 10.23 -4.22
C GLN A 220 25.35 8.72 -4.04
N ALA A 221 26.16 7.89 -4.66
CA ALA A 221 26.14 6.44 -4.45
C ALA A 221 26.54 6.05 -3.02
N ASP A 222 27.54 6.74 -2.46
CA ASP A 222 27.99 6.53 -1.08
C ASP A 222 26.87 6.91 -0.09
N ILE A 223 26.21 8.06 -0.28
CA ILE A 223 25.08 8.49 0.55
C ILE A 223 23.92 7.48 0.47
N GLN A 224 23.61 6.97 -0.71
CA GLN A 224 22.56 5.95 -0.86
C GLN A 224 22.93 4.65 -0.16
N ALA A 225 24.19 4.21 -0.24
CA ALA A 225 24.67 3.03 0.46
C ALA A 225 24.57 3.19 1.98
N ASP A 226 24.91 4.35 2.51
CA ASP A 226 24.79 4.66 3.93
C ASP A 226 23.32 4.64 4.40
N ILE A 227 22.40 5.26 3.64
CA ILE A 227 20.98 5.24 3.93
C ILE A 227 20.45 3.79 3.92
N GLN A 228 20.84 3.00 2.92
CA GLN A 228 20.43 1.60 2.82
C GLN A 228 20.93 0.79 4.02
N ALA A 229 22.18 0.97 4.43
CA ALA A 229 22.76 0.30 5.59
C ALA A 229 22.05 0.68 6.90
N GLU A 230 21.77 1.98 7.12
CA GLU A 230 21.01 2.45 8.28
C GLU A 230 19.61 1.87 8.34
N VAL A 231 18.89 1.84 7.21
CA VAL A 231 17.51 1.30 7.13
C VAL A 231 17.52 -0.21 7.37
N LEU A 232 18.46 -0.96 6.78
CA LEU A 232 18.59 -2.40 7.03
C LEU A 232 18.88 -2.69 8.49
N ALA A 233 19.84 -2.00 9.09
CA ALA A 233 20.18 -2.16 10.52
C ALA A 233 18.95 -1.91 11.42
N ALA A 234 18.18 -0.86 11.15
CA ALA A 234 16.99 -0.52 11.92
C ALA A 234 15.85 -1.55 11.72
N LEU A 235 15.68 -2.10 10.51
CA LEU A 235 14.70 -3.16 10.24
C LEU A 235 15.08 -4.44 10.98
N PHE A 236 16.33 -4.85 10.92
CA PHE A 236 16.80 -6.05 11.64
C PHE A 236 16.74 -5.87 13.15
N ASP A 237 17.08 -4.68 13.68
CA ASP A 237 16.88 -4.37 15.11
C ASP A 237 15.39 -4.48 15.49
N ALA A 238 14.48 -3.94 14.67
CA ALA A 238 13.05 -4.04 14.90
C ALA A 238 12.52 -5.48 14.82
N CYS A 239 13.08 -6.32 13.96
CA CYS A 239 12.73 -7.75 13.85
C CYS A 239 13.35 -8.60 14.96
N ALA A 240 14.43 -8.18 15.60
CA ALA A 240 15.03 -8.88 16.72
C ALA A 240 14.12 -8.77 17.93
N GLY A 241 13.35 -9.82 18.23
CA GLY A 241 12.49 -9.89 19.43
C GLY A 241 13.29 -9.60 20.70
N ASP A 242 12.66 -8.97 21.68
CA ASP A 242 13.23 -8.88 23.04
C ASP A 242 13.32 -10.31 23.55
N GLY A 243 14.51 -10.90 23.62
CA GLY A 243 14.78 -12.32 23.90
C GLY A 243 14.08 -12.93 25.13
N ARG A 244 12.98 -12.34 25.58
CA ARG A 244 12.08 -12.83 26.62
C ARG A 244 10.88 -13.64 26.08
N ASP A 245 10.56 -13.57 24.77
CA ASP A 245 9.43 -14.30 24.20
C ASP A 245 9.84 -15.59 23.47
N ALA A 246 11.12 -15.98 23.54
CA ALA A 246 11.67 -17.20 22.93
C ALA A 246 11.58 -18.43 23.87
N ASN A 247 10.60 -18.52 24.78
CA ASN A 247 10.35 -19.77 25.51
C ASN A 247 8.89 -20.23 25.42
N PRO A 248 8.54 -21.07 24.45
CA PRO A 248 7.21 -21.67 24.38
C PRO A 248 7.01 -22.87 25.31
N ALA A 249 7.78 -23.01 26.37
CA ALA A 249 7.74 -24.19 27.24
C ALA A 249 7.23 -23.88 28.65
N CYS A 250 6.03 -23.27 28.81
CA CYS A 250 5.20 -23.40 30.01
C CYS A 250 3.87 -22.67 29.83
N GLY A 251 2.83 -23.34 29.37
CA GLY A 251 1.49 -22.78 29.34
C GLY A 251 0.51 -23.50 28.39
N GLY A 252 0.21 -24.76 28.67
CA GLY A 252 -0.69 -25.58 27.85
C GLY A 252 -2.19 -25.18 27.84
N GLY A 253 -2.50 -23.92 28.20
CA GLY A 253 -3.86 -23.37 28.12
C GLY A 253 -4.03 -22.24 27.12
N VAL A 254 -2.96 -21.47 26.83
CA VAL A 254 -3.04 -20.24 26.02
C VAL A 254 -2.95 -20.53 24.51
N GLU A 255 -2.27 -21.60 24.10
CA GLU A 255 -2.16 -21.99 22.69
C GLU A 255 -3.48 -22.49 22.10
N GLY A 256 -4.29 -23.18 22.89
CA GLY A 256 -5.62 -23.65 22.48
C GLY A 256 -6.57 -22.50 22.16
N ASP A 257 -6.64 -21.49 23.01
CA ASP A 257 -7.49 -20.32 22.82
C ASP A 257 -7.01 -19.44 21.66
N ALA A 258 -5.71 -19.21 21.52
CA ALA A 258 -5.13 -18.45 20.41
C ALA A 258 -5.40 -19.13 19.05
N ARG A 259 -5.31 -20.46 18.98
CA ARG A 259 -5.61 -21.23 17.78
C ARG A 259 -7.10 -21.18 17.41
N VAL A 260 -7.98 -21.36 18.37
CA VAL A 260 -9.43 -21.24 18.17
C VAL A 260 -9.84 -19.84 17.72
N MET A 261 -9.21 -18.80 18.28
CA MET A 261 -9.44 -17.41 17.87
C MET A 261 -8.94 -17.14 16.46
N ALA A 262 -7.78 -17.67 16.09
CA ALA A 262 -7.22 -17.54 14.73
C ALA A 262 -8.09 -18.27 13.69
N GLU A 263 -8.54 -19.50 13.98
CA GLU A 263 -9.45 -20.27 13.12
C GLU A 263 -10.81 -19.56 12.97
N SER A 264 -11.32 -18.98 14.05
CA SER A 264 -12.55 -18.18 14.05
C SER A 264 -12.39 -16.90 13.22
N GLY A 265 -11.25 -16.22 13.31
CA GLY A 265 -10.91 -15.05 12.49
C GLY A 265 -10.80 -15.37 11.00
N ALA A 266 -10.10 -16.44 10.66
CA ALA A 266 -9.97 -16.93 9.29
C ALA A 266 -11.34 -17.28 8.68
N ARG A 267 -12.23 -17.93 9.43
CA ARG A 267 -13.58 -18.23 8.98
C ARG A 267 -14.41 -16.97 8.74
N ARG A 268 -14.32 -15.97 9.63
CA ARG A 268 -15.04 -14.69 9.44
C ARG A 268 -14.57 -13.97 8.18
N ARG A 269 -13.25 -13.92 7.95
CA ARG A 269 -12.67 -13.38 6.73
C ARG A 269 -13.17 -14.11 5.51
N TRP A 270 -13.12 -15.44 5.49
CA TRP A 270 -13.63 -16.26 4.40
C TRP A 270 -15.07 -15.92 4.05
N ILE A 271 -15.97 -15.74 5.04
CA ILE A 271 -17.37 -15.35 4.81
C ILE A 271 -17.46 -13.99 4.10
N VAL A 272 -16.64 -13.01 4.50
CA VAL A 272 -16.62 -11.69 3.88
C VAL A 272 -16.08 -11.76 2.44
N ASP A 273 -15.02 -12.53 2.21
CA ASP A 273 -14.42 -12.72 0.88
C ASP A 273 -15.40 -13.43 -0.07
N GLN A 274 -16.06 -14.50 0.38
CA GLN A 274 -17.09 -15.20 -0.40
C GLN A 274 -18.29 -14.29 -0.72
N ALA A 275 -18.73 -13.46 0.23
CA ALA A 275 -19.78 -12.47 -0.03
C ALA A 275 -19.36 -11.47 -1.12
N ARG A 276 -18.11 -10.99 -1.06
CA ARG A 276 -17.54 -10.09 -2.05
C ARG A 276 -17.47 -10.73 -3.44
N GLU A 277 -16.90 -11.93 -3.53
CA GLU A 277 -16.80 -12.69 -4.77
C GLU A 277 -18.17 -12.93 -5.42
N TYR A 278 -19.15 -13.34 -4.61
CA TYR A 278 -20.50 -13.54 -5.07
C TYR A 278 -21.13 -12.27 -5.66
N VAL A 279 -20.95 -11.12 -4.99
CA VAL A 279 -21.47 -9.83 -5.49
C VAL A 279 -20.77 -9.40 -6.77
N LEU A 280 -19.46 -9.58 -6.89
CA LEU A 280 -18.70 -9.26 -8.09
C LEU A 280 -19.08 -10.16 -9.27
N ALA A 281 -19.32 -11.45 -9.04
CA ALA A 281 -19.81 -12.37 -10.05
C ALA A 281 -21.23 -12.02 -10.55
N HIS A 282 -22.04 -11.37 -9.72
CA HIS A 282 -23.42 -10.97 -10.01
C HIS A 282 -23.61 -9.45 -10.05
N ARG A 283 -22.58 -8.70 -10.47
CA ARG A 283 -22.54 -7.24 -10.37
C ARG A 283 -23.69 -6.51 -11.03
N ALA A 284 -24.26 -7.06 -12.13
CA ALA A 284 -25.33 -6.47 -12.90
C ALA A 284 -26.70 -6.47 -12.17
N ARG A 285 -26.81 -7.10 -11.01
CA ARG A 285 -28.03 -7.12 -10.21
C ARG A 285 -27.75 -6.72 -8.75
N ALA A 286 -28.77 -6.21 -8.09
CA ALA A 286 -28.66 -5.79 -6.69
C ALA A 286 -28.72 -6.99 -5.75
N VAL A 287 -27.59 -7.69 -5.55
CA VAL A 287 -27.48 -8.74 -4.52
C VAL A 287 -27.71 -8.12 -3.13
N GLY A 288 -28.66 -8.69 -2.39
CA GLY A 288 -29.07 -8.24 -1.06
C GLY A 288 -28.51 -9.11 0.06
N VAL A 289 -28.59 -8.60 1.30
CA VAL A 289 -28.19 -9.35 2.52
C VAL A 289 -28.91 -10.70 2.68
N PRO A 290 -30.25 -10.81 2.45
CA PRO A 290 -30.94 -12.09 2.56
C PRO A 290 -30.35 -13.15 1.61
N GLU A 291 -30.14 -12.81 0.36
CA GLU A 291 -29.56 -13.68 -0.66
C GLU A 291 -28.15 -14.17 -0.27
N LEU A 292 -27.30 -13.27 0.28
CA LEU A 292 -25.99 -13.68 0.76
C LEU A 292 -26.07 -14.66 1.94
N CYS A 293 -27.05 -14.48 2.83
CA CYS A 293 -27.27 -15.42 3.92
C CYS A 293 -27.63 -16.82 3.40
N GLU A 294 -28.46 -16.90 2.37
CA GLU A 294 -28.85 -18.16 1.72
C GLU A 294 -27.65 -18.81 1.02
N GLN A 295 -26.90 -18.05 0.23
CA GLN A 295 -25.75 -18.56 -0.54
C GLN A 295 -24.60 -19.04 0.36
N LEU A 296 -24.34 -18.33 1.46
CA LEU A 296 -23.25 -18.65 2.38
C LEU A 296 -23.67 -19.56 3.53
N LEU A 297 -24.95 -19.93 3.59
CA LEU A 297 -25.53 -20.74 4.65
C LEU A 297 -25.26 -20.18 6.07
N VAL A 298 -25.36 -18.86 6.20
CA VAL A 298 -25.16 -18.16 7.46
C VAL A 298 -26.37 -17.32 7.86
N SER A 299 -26.57 -17.14 9.16
CA SER A 299 -27.62 -16.23 9.64
C SER A 299 -27.27 -14.77 9.34
N ARG A 300 -28.30 -13.91 9.25
CA ARG A 300 -28.11 -12.46 9.11
C ARG A 300 -27.24 -11.88 10.24
N ARG A 301 -27.40 -12.38 11.47
CA ARG A 301 -26.58 -11.96 12.61
C ARG A 301 -25.12 -12.36 12.42
N THR A 302 -24.85 -13.58 11.96
CA THR A 302 -23.50 -14.06 11.67
C THR A 302 -22.85 -13.22 10.58
N LEU A 303 -23.54 -12.97 9.47
CA LEU A 303 -23.04 -12.15 8.38
C LEU A 303 -22.71 -10.72 8.88
N GLN A 304 -23.61 -10.09 9.62
CA GLN A 304 -23.40 -8.76 10.18
C GLN A 304 -22.19 -8.73 11.12
N TYR A 305 -22.06 -9.73 11.99
CA TYR A 305 -20.93 -9.85 12.89
C TYR A 305 -19.61 -10.00 12.14
N CYS A 306 -19.55 -10.87 11.10
CA CYS A 306 -18.35 -11.05 10.29
C CYS A 306 -17.91 -9.74 9.60
N PHE A 307 -18.85 -9.00 9.01
CA PHE A 307 -18.55 -7.73 8.35
C PHE A 307 -18.11 -6.66 9.35
N GLN A 308 -18.75 -6.60 10.51
CA GLN A 308 -18.35 -5.64 11.56
C GLN A 308 -16.96 -5.97 12.12
N ASP A 309 -16.68 -7.26 12.32
CA ASP A 309 -15.40 -7.71 12.86
C ASP A 309 -14.25 -7.53 11.84
N VAL A 310 -14.46 -7.89 10.57
CA VAL A 310 -13.42 -7.85 9.53
C VAL A 310 -13.23 -6.46 8.94
N LEU A 311 -14.33 -5.73 8.66
CA LEU A 311 -14.31 -4.47 7.93
C LEU A 311 -14.74 -3.25 8.76
N GLY A 312 -15.27 -3.45 9.97
CA GLY A 312 -15.75 -2.35 10.81
C GLY A 312 -17.07 -1.72 10.33
N MET A 313 -17.81 -2.36 9.41
CA MET A 313 -19.02 -1.81 8.83
C MET A 313 -20.10 -2.86 8.56
N ALA A 314 -21.35 -2.37 8.32
CA ALA A 314 -22.46 -3.26 7.99
C ALA A 314 -22.34 -3.82 6.55
N PRO A 315 -22.80 -5.07 6.30
CA PRO A 315 -22.75 -5.69 4.97
C PRO A 315 -23.33 -4.81 3.85
N ALA A 316 -24.54 -4.27 4.05
CA ALA A 316 -25.20 -3.46 3.05
C ALA A 316 -24.39 -2.20 2.66
N THR A 317 -23.72 -1.57 3.63
CA THR A 317 -22.85 -0.41 3.42
C THR A 317 -21.63 -0.79 2.59
N TYR A 318 -20.97 -1.89 2.96
CA TYR A 318 -19.82 -2.41 2.21
C TYR A 318 -20.19 -2.79 0.77
N LEU A 319 -21.27 -3.55 0.57
CA LEU A 319 -21.70 -3.97 -0.77
C LEU A 319 -22.04 -2.79 -1.68
N ARG A 320 -22.58 -1.71 -1.10
CA ARG A 320 -22.80 -0.46 -1.84
C ARG A 320 -21.49 0.20 -2.20
N ALA A 321 -20.54 0.32 -1.26
CA ALA A 321 -19.22 0.88 -1.51
C ALA A 321 -18.47 0.09 -2.58
N LEU A 322 -18.47 -1.24 -2.51
CA LEU A 322 -17.86 -2.14 -3.49
C LEU A 322 -18.38 -1.87 -4.91
N ARG A 323 -19.71 -1.78 -5.08
CA ARG A 323 -20.33 -1.50 -6.39
C ARG A 323 -20.02 -0.09 -6.89
N LEU A 324 -19.99 0.92 -6.00
CA LEU A 324 -19.65 2.28 -6.38
C LEU A 324 -18.19 2.41 -6.80
N ASN A 325 -17.25 1.74 -6.12
CA ASN A 325 -15.84 1.72 -6.53
C ASN A 325 -15.67 1.04 -7.90
N GLY A 326 -16.36 -0.08 -8.13
CA GLY A 326 -16.34 -0.73 -9.44
C GLY A 326 -16.94 0.15 -10.56
N ALA A 327 -18.08 0.79 -10.30
CA ALA A 327 -18.68 1.73 -11.25
C ALA A 327 -17.76 2.93 -11.54
N ARG A 328 -17.01 3.40 -10.53
CA ARG A 328 -16.01 4.46 -10.72
C ARG A 328 -14.90 4.03 -11.68
N ARG A 329 -14.35 2.83 -11.52
CA ARG A 329 -13.31 2.29 -12.42
C ARG A 329 -13.80 2.18 -13.85
N ASP A 330 -15.02 1.65 -14.04
CA ASP A 330 -15.62 1.54 -15.36
C ASP A 330 -15.87 2.93 -16.00
N LEU A 331 -16.27 3.95 -15.23
CA LEU A 331 -16.38 5.32 -15.71
C LEU A 331 -15.03 5.93 -16.09
N CYS A 332 -14.01 5.72 -15.26
CA CYS A 332 -12.64 6.22 -15.51
C CYS A 332 -11.96 5.51 -16.70
N THR A 333 -12.37 4.31 -17.07
CA THR A 333 -11.92 3.60 -18.29
C THR A 333 -12.83 3.82 -19.49
N GLN A 334 -13.84 4.70 -19.39
CA GLN A 334 -14.82 5.00 -20.43
C GLN A 334 -15.53 3.75 -20.97
N ALA A 335 -15.80 2.77 -20.09
CA ALA A 335 -16.44 1.49 -20.45
C ALA A 335 -17.90 1.63 -20.92
N GLY A 336 -18.46 2.85 -20.95
CA GLY A 336 -19.81 3.13 -21.42
C GLY A 336 -20.35 4.43 -20.89
N SER A 337 -21.63 4.72 -21.19
CA SER A 337 -22.31 5.89 -20.62
C SER A 337 -22.54 5.72 -19.11
N VAL A 338 -22.81 6.83 -18.40
CA VAL A 338 -23.15 6.79 -16.97
C VAL A 338 -24.30 5.84 -16.69
N GLN A 339 -25.28 5.76 -17.60
CA GLN A 339 -26.44 4.86 -17.48
C GLN A 339 -26.04 3.39 -17.66
N ASP A 340 -25.21 3.09 -18.65
CA ASP A 340 -24.74 1.72 -18.91
C ASP A 340 -23.90 1.20 -17.74
N VAL A 341 -22.97 2.01 -17.25
CA VAL A 341 -22.15 1.67 -16.09
C VAL A 341 -23.00 1.47 -14.83
N ALA A 342 -23.96 2.37 -14.57
CA ALA A 342 -24.87 2.20 -13.44
C ALA A 342 -25.64 0.87 -13.51
N ALA A 343 -26.19 0.54 -14.69
CA ALA A 343 -26.89 -0.73 -14.92
C ALA A 343 -25.97 -1.94 -14.76
N ALA A 344 -24.74 -1.88 -15.30
CA ALA A 344 -23.74 -2.97 -15.18
C ALA A 344 -23.35 -3.27 -13.74
N TRP A 345 -23.52 -2.30 -12.82
CA TRP A 345 -23.24 -2.46 -11.38
C TRP A 345 -24.52 -2.59 -10.52
N GLY A 346 -25.67 -2.89 -11.15
CA GLY A 346 -26.93 -3.18 -10.47
C GLY A 346 -27.61 -1.96 -9.85
N PHE A 347 -27.35 -0.77 -10.36
CA PHE A 347 -28.05 0.46 -9.98
C PHE A 347 -29.17 0.79 -10.96
N TRP A 348 -30.41 0.43 -10.61
CA TRP A 348 -31.58 0.60 -11.48
C TRP A 348 -32.18 2.01 -11.45
N HIS A 349 -31.89 2.80 -10.41
CA HIS A 349 -32.36 4.17 -10.27
C HIS A 349 -31.20 5.15 -10.45
N LEU A 350 -31.08 5.75 -11.63
CA LEU A 350 -29.96 6.61 -12.02
C LEU A 350 -29.83 7.84 -11.10
N SER A 351 -30.95 8.41 -10.64
CA SER A 351 -30.93 9.53 -9.69
C SER A 351 -30.33 9.13 -8.34
N GLN A 352 -30.69 7.95 -7.83
CA GLN A 352 -30.15 7.42 -6.58
C GLN A 352 -28.67 7.07 -6.73
N PHE A 353 -28.29 6.43 -7.85
CA PHE A 353 -26.89 6.17 -8.16
C PHE A 353 -26.06 7.46 -8.17
N SER A 354 -26.53 8.49 -8.87
CA SER A 354 -25.82 9.78 -8.94
C SER A 354 -25.67 10.45 -7.58
N ALA A 355 -26.69 10.37 -6.73
CA ALA A 355 -26.66 10.91 -5.37
C ALA A 355 -25.67 10.13 -4.48
N ASP A 356 -25.70 8.79 -4.55
CA ASP A 356 -24.79 7.92 -3.78
C ASP A 356 -23.35 8.07 -4.24
N TYR A 357 -23.11 8.12 -5.54
CA TYR A 357 -21.80 8.32 -6.15
C TYR A 357 -21.21 9.67 -5.71
N ARG A 358 -22.00 10.75 -5.81
CA ARG A 358 -21.57 12.08 -5.36
C ARG A 358 -21.27 12.11 -3.87
N ARG A 359 -22.07 11.44 -3.04
CA ARG A 359 -21.80 11.32 -1.60
C ARG A 359 -20.49 10.59 -1.35
N MET A 360 -20.25 9.48 -2.07
CA MET A 360 -19.09 8.62 -1.89
C MET A 360 -17.80 9.28 -2.33
N PHE A 361 -17.77 9.94 -3.50
CA PHE A 361 -16.54 10.43 -4.12
C PHE A 361 -16.44 11.98 -4.19
N GLY A 362 -17.46 12.69 -3.71
CA GLY A 362 -17.46 14.16 -3.73
C GLY A 362 -17.64 14.78 -5.13
N MET A 363 -17.86 13.95 -6.18
CA MET A 363 -18.08 14.38 -7.57
C MET A 363 -19.22 13.61 -8.22
N ARG A 364 -19.74 14.12 -9.34
CA ARG A 364 -20.80 13.44 -10.10
C ARG A 364 -20.20 12.34 -10.99
N PRO A 365 -20.96 11.26 -11.33
CA PRO A 365 -20.51 10.26 -12.28
C PRO A 365 -20.09 10.83 -13.65
N SER A 366 -20.82 11.85 -14.13
CA SER A 366 -20.52 12.53 -15.39
C SER A 366 -19.24 13.38 -15.35
N GLU A 367 -18.80 13.80 -14.19
CA GLU A 367 -17.52 14.49 -13.99
C GLU A 367 -16.36 13.49 -14.04
N ALA A 368 -16.52 12.32 -13.41
CA ALA A 368 -15.54 11.24 -13.48
C ALA A 368 -15.34 10.76 -14.92
N LEU A 369 -16.42 10.53 -15.69
CA LEU A 369 -16.35 10.12 -17.09
C LEU A 369 -15.62 11.14 -18.01
N ARG A 370 -15.66 12.44 -17.70
CA ARG A 370 -14.98 13.48 -18.49
C ARG A 370 -13.53 13.71 -18.10
N ALA A 371 -13.16 13.35 -16.88
CA ALA A 371 -11.81 13.56 -16.35
C ALA A 371 -10.83 12.45 -16.78
N SER A 372 -11.35 11.42 -17.45
CA SER A 372 -10.62 10.27 -18.00
C SER A 372 -10.29 10.49 -19.51
#